data_7843d9726baab6e3de4eb40d73e5d0d0
#
_entry.id   7843d9726baab6e3de4eb40d73e5d0d0
#
_cell.length_a   1.000
_cell.length_b   1.000
_cell.length_c   1.000
_cell.angle_alpha   90.00
_cell.angle_beta   90.00
_cell.angle_gamma   90.00
#
_symmetry.space_group_name_H-M   'P 1'
#
loop_
_entity.id
_entity.type
_entity.pdbx_description
1 polymer ?
#
loop_
_entity_poly.entity_id
_entity_poly.type
_entity_poly.pdbx_seq_one_letter_code
_entity_poly.pdbx_strand_id
1 'polypeptide(L)'
;MTFLLETRRAADPGLRTTNAYAAMLRVLTYGTLLRYEDERGNIIGIVGYTIGSPHQEYEDRQVAYVEYCLMSVARQHTRFFPKGLGILARTIRERHPEAATMSFAAAADHRRNNRLYAKFAKPSGRIEHPELVMNLYSATLEEVCDYAGKFD
;
A
#
# COMPACT_ATOMS: atom_id res chain seq x y z
N MET A 1 9.35 10.72 7.53
CA MET A 1 8.27 11.08 8.49
C MET A 1 7.46 12.29 8.04
N THR A 2 8.11 13.41 7.70
CA THR A 2 7.43 14.64 7.27
C THR A 2 6.50 14.41 6.08
N PHE A 3 6.98 13.75 5.02
CA PHE A 3 6.17 13.45 3.84
C PHE A 3 4.90 12.66 4.21
N LEU A 4 5.02 11.65 5.06
CA LEU A 4 3.87 10.86 5.52
C LEU A 4 2.84 11.73 6.24
N LEU A 5 3.29 12.57 7.16
CA LEU A 5 2.40 13.44 7.94
C LEU A 5 1.76 14.53 7.08
N GLU A 6 2.48 15.07 6.11
CA GLU A 6 1.98 16.12 5.21
C GLU A 6 0.96 15.59 4.20
N THR A 7 1.17 14.38 3.69
CA THR A 7 0.35 13.83 2.60
C THR A 7 -0.78 12.92 3.06
N ARG A 8 -0.76 12.44 4.32
CA ARG A 8 -1.75 11.47 4.81
C ARG A 8 -3.21 11.89 4.65
N ARG A 9 -3.50 13.16 4.90
CA ARG A 9 -4.89 13.68 4.81
C ARG A 9 -5.36 13.77 3.37
N ALA A 10 -4.46 14.10 2.45
CA ALA A 10 -4.77 14.17 1.03
C ALA A 10 -4.92 12.77 0.42
N ALA A 11 -4.10 11.81 0.87
CA ALA A 11 -4.14 10.44 0.39
C ALA A 11 -5.28 9.63 1.04
N ASP A 12 -5.48 9.80 2.33
CA ASP A 12 -6.52 9.14 3.12
C ASP A 12 -6.98 10.06 4.25
N PRO A 13 -8.08 10.82 4.04
CA PRO A 13 -8.61 11.74 5.06
C PRO A 13 -9.02 11.04 6.36
N GLY A 14 -9.33 9.74 6.30
CA GLY A 14 -9.68 8.95 7.48
C GLY A 14 -8.48 8.47 8.30
N LEU A 15 -7.26 8.63 7.80
CA LEU A 15 -6.05 8.17 8.47
C LEU A 15 -5.67 9.11 9.61
N ARG A 16 -5.93 8.67 10.83
CA ARG A 16 -5.57 9.42 12.04
C ARG A 16 -4.06 9.42 12.25
N THR A 17 -3.54 10.44 12.92
CA THR A 17 -2.11 10.57 13.25
C THR A 17 -1.59 9.34 14.00
N THR A 18 -2.36 8.83 14.98
CA THR A 18 -1.99 7.62 15.74
C THR A 18 -1.87 6.39 14.84
N ASN A 19 -2.80 6.23 13.89
CA ASN A 19 -2.76 5.11 12.94
C ASN A 19 -1.56 5.23 11.98
N ALA A 20 -1.24 6.45 11.55
CA ALA A 20 -0.08 6.71 10.71
C ALA A 20 1.23 6.35 11.43
N TYR A 21 1.36 6.72 12.70
CA TYR A 21 2.52 6.35 13.51
C TYR A 21 2.62 4.84 13.73
N ALA A 22 1.49 4.20 14.04
CA ALA A 22 1.46 2.75 14.23
C ALA A 22 1.88 2.01 12.96
N ALA A 23 1.36 2.40 11.80
CA ALA A 23 1.74 1.83 10.50
C ALA A 23 3.23 2.03 10.22
N MET A 24 3.75 3.23 10.48
CA MET A 24 5.17 3.51 10.29
C MET A 24 6.06 2.67 11.19
N LEU A 25 5.71 2.53 12.48
CA LEU A 25 6.46 1.69 13.41
C LEU A 25 6.48 0.23 12.96
N ARG A 26 5.35 -0.29 12.47
CA ARG A 26 5.31 -1.67 11.95
C ARG A 26 6.27 -1.84 10.76
N VAL A 27 6.26 -0.90 9.83
CA VAL A 27 7.14 -0.94 8.66
C VAL A 27 8.60 -0.83 9.05
N LEU A 28 8.95 0.08 9.96
CA LEU A 28 10.34 0.26 10.42
C LEU A 28 10.84 -0.94 11.23
N THR A 29 9.95 -1.63 11.94
CA THR A 29 10.31 -2.78 12.78
C THR A 29 10.35 -4.09 11.99
N TYR A 30 9.35 -4.32 11.14
CA TYR A 30 9.12 -5.62 10.50
C TYR A 30 9.14 -5.57 8.97
N GLY A 31 9.21 -4.40 8.37
CA GLY A 31 8.97 -4.24 6.95
C GLY A 31 10.05 -3.50 6.18
N THR A 32 9.63 -3.03 5.02
CA THR A 32 10.46 -2.29 4.08
C THR A 32 9.75 -1.00 3.67
N LEU A 33 10.51 0.09 3.64
CA LEU A 33 10.05 1.38 3.14
C LEU A 33 10.70 1.64 1.78
N LEU A 34 9.88 1.88 0.76
CA LEU A 34 10.33 2.33 -0.54
C LEU A 34 9.99 3.79 -0.74
N ARG A 35 10.92 4.52 -1.30
CA ARG A 35 10.79 5.94 -1.60
C ARG A 35 10.92 6.13 -3.11
N TYR A 36 9.95 6.83 -3.69
CA TYR A 36 9.99 7.23 -5.11
C TYR A 36 10.42 8.67 -5.20
N GLU A 37 11.39 8.95 -6.05
CA GLU A 37 11.92 10.29 -6.28
C GLU A 37 11.76 10.69 -7.74
N ASP A 38 11.58 11.99 -7.98
CA ASP A 38 11.65 12.54 -9.32
C ASP A 38 13.12 12.75 -9.76
N GLU A 39 13.32 13.24 -10.97
CA GLU A 39 14.67 13.49 -11.52
C GLU A 39 15.47 14.53 -10.71
N ARG A 40 14.81 15.34 -9.92
CA ARG A 40 15.42 16.38 -9.07
C ARG A 40 15.69 15.89 -7.64
N GLY A 41 15.36 14.64 -7.34
CA GLY A 41 15.51 14.07 -6.01
C GLY A 41 14.38 14.41 -5.03
N ASN A 42 13.28 15.02 -5.50
CA ASN A 42 12.12 15.28 -4.66
C ASN A 42 11.34 13.99 -4.43
N ILE A 43 10.89 13.76 -3.20
CA ILE A 43 10.05 12.61 -2.87
C ILE A 43 8.66 12.83 -3.46
N ILE A 44 8.24 11.92 -4.35
CA ILE A 44 6.93 11.96 -4.98
C ILE A 44 6.00 10.86 -4.49
N GLY A 45 6.53 9.88 -3.78
CA GLY A 45 5.75 8.81 -3.19
C GLY A 45 6.55 8.01 -2.19
N ILE A 46 5.84 7.40 -1.25
CA ILE A 46 6.38 6.41 -0.33
C ILE A 46 5.43 5.23 -0.23
N VAL A 47 6.00 4.05 -0.04
CA VAL A 47 5.25 2.83 0.18
C VAL A 47 5.92 2.05 1.31
N GLY A 48 5.12 1.57 2.24
CA GLY A 48 5.57 0.70 3.31
C GLY A 48 4.84 -0.64 3.24
N TYR A 49 5.59 -1.73 3.32
CA TYR A 49 5.00 -3.07 3.32
C TYR A 49 5.73 -3.99 4.29
N THR A 50 5.03 -5.04 4.71
CA THR A 50 5.59 -6.12 5.52
C THR A 50 5.41 -7.45 4.79
N ILE A 51 6.30 -8.41 5.05
CA ILE A 51 6.08 -9.80 4.63
C ILE A 51 5.35 -10.50 5.75
N GLY A 52 4.15 -10.96 5.44
CA GLY A 52 3.14 -11.35 6.41
C GLY A 52 2.27 -10.18 6.83
N SER A 53 1.04 -10.46 7.17
CA SER A 53 0.03 -9.47 7.55
C SER A 53 0.03 -9.26 9.06
N PRO A 54 -0.10 -8.02 9.57
CA PRO A 54 -0.15 -7.76 11.02
C PRO A 54 -1.28 -8.52 11.73
N HIS A 55 -2.44 -8.63 11.10
CA HIS A 55 -3.60 -9.34 11.67
C HIS A 55 -3.46 -10.87 11.64
N GLN A 56 -2.42 -11.41 11.01
CA GLN A 56 -2.03 -12.82 11.01
C GLN A 56 -0.70 -13.03 11.74
N GLU A 57 -0.30 -12.09 12.58
CA GLU A 57 0.97 -12.14 13.34
C GLU A 57 2.19 -12.38 12.44
N TYR A 58 2.14 -11.92 11.19
CA TYR A 58 3.18 -12.06 10.16
C TYR A 58 3.50 -13.52 9.78
N GLU A 59 2.62 -14.46 10.09
CA GLU A 59 2.82 -15.88 9.78
C GLU A 59 2.52 -16.22 8.31
N ASP A 60 1.68 -15.45 7.65
CA ASP A 60 1.31 -15.60 6.24
C ASP A 60 2.40 -15.06 5.30
N ARG A 61 3.58 -15.70 5.32
CA ARG A 61 4.79 -15.22 4.62
C ARG A 61 4.67 -15.15 3.10
N GLN A 62 3.67 -15.78 2.50
CA GLN A 62 3.38 -15.68 1.08
C GLN A 62 2.69 -14.37 0.70
N VAL A 63 2.31 -13.55 1.69
CA VAL A 63 1.61 -12.28 1.50
C VAL A 63 2.55 -11.11 1.79
N ALA A 64 2.63 -10.17 0.87
CA ALA A 64 3.20 -8.86 1.11
C ALA A 64 2.05 -7.89 1.46
N TYR A 65 1.99 -7.45 2.69
CA TYR A 65 0.95 -6.55 3.18
C TYR A 65 1.40 -5.10 3.04
N VAL A 66 0.66 -4.33 2.25
CA VAL A 66 0.96 -2.92 2.02
C VAL A 66 0.32 -2.10 3.13
N GLU A 67 1.14 -1.58 4.03
CA GLU A 67 0.68 -0.78 5.16
C GLU A 67 0.21 0.61 4.74
N TYR A 68 0.92 1.22 3.80
CA TYR A 68 0.52 2.49 3.22
C TYR A 68 1.20 2.69 1.86
N CYS A 69 0.50 3.44 1.02
CA CYS A 69 0.99 3.87 -0.28
C CYS A 69 0.53 5.32 -0.46
N LEU A 70 1.44 6.26 -0.38
CA LEU A 70 1.15 7.67 -0.41
C LEU A 70 1.90 8.34 -1.56
N MET A 71 1.20 9.22 -2.29
CA MET A 71 1.79 10.02 -3.34
C MET A 71 1.64 11.50 -3.01
N SER A 72 2.57 12.31 -3.52
CA SER A 72 2.44 13.76 -3.47
C SER A 72 1.13 14.19 -4.16
N VAL A 73 0.53 15.28 -3.70
CA VAL A 73 -0.75 15.79 -4.21
C VAL A 73 -0.69 15.98 -5.73
N ALA A 74 0.43 16.51 -6.26
CA ALA A 74 0.61 16.74 -7.69
C ALA A 74 0.59 15.46 -8.55
N ARG A 75 0.86 14.30 -7.95
CA ARG A 75 0.92 13.00 -8.64
C ARG A 75 -0.33 12.15 -8.44
N GLN A 76 -1.23 12.54 -7.55
CA GLN A 76 -2.51 11.86 -7.36
C GLN A 76 -3.36 11.97 -8.63
N HIS A 77 -4.16 10.94 -8.91
CA HIS A 77 -5.00 10.82 -10.12
C HIS A 77 -4.23 10.77 -11.44
N THR A 78 -2.92 10.49 -11.40
CA THR A 78 -2.10 10.32 -12.59
C THR A 78 -1.77 8.84 -12.82
N ARG A 79 -1.10 8.53 -13.94
CA ARG A 79 -0.58 7.19 -14.22
C ARG A 79 0.54 6.77 -13.28
N PHE A 80 0.99 7.65 -12.43
CA PHE A 80 2.08 7.37 -11.49
C PHE A 80 1.74 6.25 -10.52
N PHE A 81 0.51 6.23 -10.00
CA PHE A 81 0.10 5.20 -9.03
C PHE A 81 0.21 3.79 -9.61
N PRO A 82 -0.42 3.45 -10.77
CA PRO A 82 -0.27 2.11 -11.32
C PRO A 82 1.18 1.77 -11.71
N LYS A 83 1.95 2.72 -12.19
CA LYS A 83 3.37 2.49 -12.47
C LYS A 83 4.16 2.19 -11.20
N GLY A 84 3.88 2.93 -10.13
CA GLY A 84 4.47 2.69 -8.81
C GLY A 84 4.12 1.31 -8.25
N LEU A 85 2.88 0.86 -8.44
CA LEU A 85 2.47 -0.50 -8.07
C LEU A 85 3.26 -1.57 -8.82
N GLY A 86 3.50 -1.37 -10.11
CA GLY A 86 4.30 -2.30 -10.91
C GLY A 86 5.74 -2.40 -10.40
N ILE A 87 6.35 -1.27 -10.06
CA ILE A 87 7.69 -1.23 -9.46
C ILE A 87 7.68 -1.97 -8.12
N LEU A 88 6.68 -1.71 -7.28
CA LEU A 88 6.53 -2.38 -5.98
C LEU A 88 6.41 -3.89 -6.15
N ALA A 89 5.54 -4.37 -7.03
CA ALA A 89 5.35 -5.79 -7.26
C ALA A 89 6.63 -6.48 -7.73
N ARG A 90 7.36 -5.86 -8.64
CA ARG A 90 8.66 -6.39 -9.12
C ARG A 90 9.70 -6.40 -8.00
N THR A 91 9.77 -5.34 -7.20
CA THR A 91 10.68 -5.25 -6.05
C THR A 91 10.41 -6.35 -5.03
N ILE A 92 9.13 -6.57 -4.71
CA ILE A 92 8.73 -7.64 -3.79
C ILE A 92 9.13 -9.01 -4.35
N ARG A 93 8.85 -9.25 -5.62
CA ARG A 93 9.21 -10.52 -6.29
C ARG A 93 10.71 -10.81 -6.21
N GLU A 94 11.52 -9.79 -6.43
CA GLU A 94 12.99 -9.93 -6.42
C GLU A 94 13.56 -10.14 -5.02
N ARG A 95 13.05 -9.38 -4.04
CA ARG A 95 13.58 -9.38 -2.67
C ARG A 95 13.00 -10.47 -1.79
N HIS A 96 11.78 -10.91 -2.08
CA HIS A 96 11.02 -11.85 -1.25
C HIS A 96 10.45 -12.98 -2.11
N PRO A 97 11.27 -13.98 -2.48
CA PRO A 97 10.81 -15.06 -3.34
C PRO A 97 9.63 -15.86 -2.79
N GLU A 98 9.44 -15.87 -1.48
CA GLU A 98 8.31 -16.53 -0.82
C GLU A 98 6.98 -15.80 -1.02
N ALA A 99 6.99 -14.50 -1.31
CA ALA A 99 5.79 -13.71 -1.51
C ALA A 99 5.16 -14.00 -2.88
N ALA A 100 3.88 -14.30 -2.89
CA ALA A 100 3.10 -14.58 -4.10
C ALA A 100 1.97 -13.58 -4.32
N THR A 101 1.47 -12.96 -3.25
CA THR A 101 0.34 -12.03 -3.30
C THR A 101 0.65 -10.75 -2.56
N MET A 102 -0.08 -9.69 -2.93
CA MET A 102 -0.11 -8.42 -2.23
C MET A 102 -1.48 -8.24 -1.59
N SER A 103 -1.49 -7.72 -0.37
CA SER A 103 -2.72 -7.40 0.36
C SER A 103 -2.76 -5.90 0.67
N PHE A 104 -3.96 -5.33 0.53
CA PHE A 104 -4.23 -3.92 0.74
C PHE A 104 -5.43 -3.77 1.67
N ALA A 105 -5.42 -2.73 2.49
CA ALA A 105 -6.56 -2.41 3.35
C ALA A 105 -7.06 -0.99 3.05
N ALA A 106 -8.37 -0.83 3.03
CA ALA A 106 -9.02 0.47 2.90
C ALA A 106 -10.10 0.60 3.96
N ALA A 107 -10.20 1.79 4.57
CA ALA A 107 -11.33 2.06 5.47
C ALA A 107 -12.65 1.80 4.72
N ALA A 108 -13.59 1.10 5.38
CA ALA A 108 -14.81 0.65 4.73
C ALA A 108 -15.65 1.79 4.13
N ASP A 109 -15.58 2.97 4.73
CA ASP A 109 -16.27 4.18 4.29
C ASP A 109 -15.48 5.03 3.30
N HIS A 110 -14.24 4.67 2.98
CA HIS A 110 -13.40 5.42 2.05
C HIS A 110 -13.64 4.95 0.61
N ARG A 111 -14.64 5.54 -0.05
CA ARG A 111 -15.09 5.12 -1.40
C ARG A 111 -13.99 5.09 -2.44
N ARG A 112 -13.13 6.11 -2.44
CA ARG A 112 -12.07 6.24 -3.45
C ARG A 112 -11.07 5.10 -3.39
N ASN A 113 -10.56 4.78 -2.19
CA ASN A 113 -9.58 3.71 -2.02
C ASN A 113 -10.20 2.35 -2.32
N ASN A 114 -11.44 2.11 -1.89
CA ASN A 114 -12.14 0.87 -2.22
C ASN A 114 -12.32 0.69 -3.73
N ARG A 115 -12.71 1.74 -4.46
CA ARG A 115 -12.79 1.71 -5.92
C ARG A 115 -11.43 1.47 -6.59
N LEU A 116 -10.40 2.11 -6.07
CA LEU A 116 -9.05 2.00 -6.61
C LEU A 116 -8.54 0.56 -6.51
N TYR A 117 -8.63 -0.02 -5.33
CA TYR A 117 -8.16 -1.40 -5.10
C TYR A 117 -9.00 -2.42 -5.87
N ALA A 118 -10.29 -2.19 -6.00
CA ALA A 118 -11.18 -3.08 -6.78
C ALA A 118 -10.83 -3.16 -8.26
N LYS A 119 -10.05 -2.22 -8.81
CA LYS A 119 -9.63 -2.24 -10.21
C LYS A 119 -8.61 -3.35 -10.51
N PHE A 120 -7.82 -3.78 -9.52
CA PHE A 120 -6.76 -4.75 -9.74
C PHE A 120 -6.68 -5.84 -8.67
N ALA A 121 -7.50 -5.77 -7.65
CA ALA A 121 -7.49 -6.71 -6.53
C ALA A 121 -8.92 -7.17 -6.22
N LYS A 122 -9.03 -8.31 -5.54
CA LYS A 122 -10.31 -8.89 -5.13
C LYS A 122 -10.52 -8.68 -3.64
N PRO A 123 -11.77 -8.45 -3.17
CA PRO A 123 -12.07 -8.46 -1.75
C PRO A 123 -11.63 -9.77 -1.12
N SER A 124 -10.91 -9.70 0.00
CA SER A 124 -10.35 -10.89 0.67
C SER A 124 -10.74 -11.00 2.14
N GLY A 125 -11.43 -10.02 2.69
CA GLY A 125 -11.90 -10.04 4.07
C GLY A 125 -12.11 -8.65 4.65
N ARG A 126 -12.31 -8.61 5.96
CA ARG A 126 -12.48 -7.39 6.72
C ARG A 126 -11.74 -7.51 8.05
N ILE A 127 -11.21 -6.39 8.52
CA ILE A 127 -10.71 -6.25 9.88
C ILE A 127 -11.68 -5.34 10.62
N GLU A 128 -12.29 -5.86 11.69
CA GLU A 128 -13.25 -5.10 12.49
C GLU A 128 -12.64 -4.72 13.83
N HIS A 129 -12.47 -3.41 14.02
CA HIS A 129 -12.14 -2.81 15.29
C HIS A 129 -13.31 -1.95 15.75
N PRO A 130 -13.48 -1.70 17.08
CA PRO A 130 -14.56 -0.86 17.56
C PRO A 130 -14.64 0.53 16.93
N GLU A 131 -13.50 1.08 16.53
CA GLU A 131 -13.41 2.43 15.98
C GLU A 131 -13.18 2.48 14.47
N LEU A 132 -12.80 1.35 13.85
CA LEU A 132 -12.40 1.34 12.45
C LEU A 132 -12.66 -0.02 11.82
N VAL A 133 -13.40 -0.04 10.72
CA VAL A 133 -13.60 -1.22 9.89
C VAL A 133 -12.79 -1.05 8.61
N MET A 134 -11.94 -2.04 8.28
CA MET A 134 -11.13 -2.05 7.09
C MET A 134 -11.55 -3.17 6.16
N ASN A 135 -11.73 -2.87 4.88
CA ASN A 135 -11.89 -3.88 3.83
C ASN A 135 -10.51 -4.31 3.35
N LEU A 136 -10.31 -5.62 3.22
CA LEU A 136 -9.09 -6.20 2.68
C LEU A 136 -9.26 -6.57 1.23
N TYR A 137 -8.21 -6.35 0.44
CA TYR A 137 -8.11 -6.71 -0.97
C TYR A 137 -6.83 -7.51 -1.19
N SER A 138 -6.88 -8.47 -2.08
CA SER A 138 -5.73 -9.31 -2.42
C SER A 138 -5.59 -9.44 -3.93
N ALA A 139 -4.35 -9.41 -4.40
CA ALA A 139 -3.99 -9.67 -5.79
C ALA A 139 -2.68 -10.44 -5.83
N THR A 140 -2.51 -11.30 -6.83
CA THR A 140 -1.18 -11.90 -7.06
C THR A 140 -0.21 -10.85 -7.57
N LEU A 141 1.08 -11.08 -7.40
CA LEU A 141 2.10 -10.19 -7.94
C LEU A 141 1.97 -10.07 -9.46
N GLU A 142 1.61 -11.17 -10.13
CA GLU A 142 1.37 -11.19 -11.56
C GLU A 142 0.19 -10.30 -11.97
N GLU A 143 -0.95 -10.41 -11.28
CA GLU A 143 -2.12 -9.57 -11.53
C GLU A 143 -1.80 -8.08 -11.36
N VAL A 144 -0.99 -7.73 -10.36
CA VAL A 144 -0.56 -6.34 -10.17
C VAL A 144 0.33 -5.87 -11.31
N CYS A 145 1.28 -6.69 -11.73
CA CYS A 145 2.16 -6.39 -12.86
C CYS A 145 1.37 -6.21 -14.16
N ASP A 146 0.40 -7.08 -14.41
CA ASP A 146 -0.46 -7.02 -15.61
C ASP A 146 -1.30 -5.74 -15.61
N TYR A 147 -1.88 -5.38 -14.46
CA TYR A 147 -2.61 -4.12 -14.32
C TYR A 147 -1.71 -2.92 -14.59
N ALA A 148 -0.53 -2.89 -13.99
CA ALA A 148 0.43 -1.80 -14.15
C ALA A 148 0.89 -1.65 -15.62
N GLY A 149 1.07 -2.77 -16.33
CA GLY A 149 1.49 -2.79 -17.71
C GLY A 149 0.53 -2.09 -18.67
N LYS A 150 -0.74 -1.95 -18.31
CA LYS A 150 -1.71 -1.21 -19.12
C LYS A 150 -1.45 0.29 -19.19
N PHE A 151 -0.59 0.81 -18.32
CA PHE A 151 -0.26 2.24 -18.21
C PHE A 151 1.16 2.57 -18.70
N ASP A 152 1.86 1.59 -19.22
CA ASP A 152 3.21 1.79 -19.80
C ASP A 152 3.15 2.49 -21.16
#